data_0b49fe8303314843ff088baf187e4c79
#
_entry.id   0b49fe8303314843ff088baf187e4c79
#
_cell.length_a   1.000
_cell.length_b   1.000
_cell.length_c   1.000
_cell.angle_alpha   90.00
_cell.angle_beta   90.00
_cell.angle_gamma   90.00
#
_symmetry.space_group_name_H-M   'P 1'
#
loop_
_entity.id
_entity.type
_entity.pdbx_description
1 polymer ?
#
loop_
_entity_poly.entity_id
_entity_poly.type
_entity_poly.pdbx_seq_one_letter_code
_entity_poly.pdbx_strand_id
1 'polypeptide(L)'
;MKARFFLLSILALAVACQGNQKDEFAALYEGLPFDMPRVELPSIPNRSVVLTDFGGVGDGVAMNTDAFAAAIAELAQKGGGRLVVPAGVWRTGPIELKSHIELCVDKDAIIVFDPDQDLYPIIDTNFEGLDVRRCVSPINATGAHDIAITGGGIFDGSGEYWREVKRRKVSDDQWNAILKRGGYIPEDGKTWFPDEGYAKARATAGSLNYQDPSLDEQEIKTFLRPVLLSFRNCERVLLKDCTFQNSPCWNLHPLYCKDVVIQDIIVRNPHFSTNGDGIDIDACENVILTGSSFDVGDDAICIKSGKDADGRNHAKKCRNLIIADCTVYHGHGGFVVGSEMSGGVENIRVTGCRFIGTDVGLRFKSARGRGGVVKDIWCDHIYMKDIVTYGVIFNLYYMGVAATDMSKDGGSDIQPVDETTPEFRDFYFSDITCAGAEQAVFINGLPEMPVRNVAFSNSNFTADKGVETHYYENVTFDNVIVNGTKL
;
A
#
# COMPACT_ATOMS: atom_id res chain seq x y z
N MET A 1 15.38 -54.01 63.69
CA MET A 1 15.57 -52.53 63.49
C MET A 1 15.26 -52.22 61.98
N LYS A 2 14.11 -51.60 61.71
CA LYS A 2 13.69 -51.27 60.38
C LYS A 2 13.98 -49.81 60.14
N ALA A 3 14.88 -49.50 59.19
CA ALA A 3 15.15 -48.12 58.76
C ALA A 3 14.12 -47.72 57.69
N ARG A 4 13.36 -46.67 57.96
CA ARG A 4 12.44 -46.04 57.03
C ARG A 4 13.21 -44.92 56.26
N PHE A 5 13.36 -45.05 54.93
CA PHE A 5 13.79 -43.98 54.07
C PHE A 5 12.59 -43.07 53.76
N PHE A 6 12.71 -41.80 54.11
CA PHE A 6 11.81 -40.74 53.70
C PHE A 6 12.31 -40.21 52.35
N LEU A 7 11.54 -40.40 51.30
CA LEU A 7 11.72 -39.72 50.00
C LEU A 7 11.08 -38.31 50.11
N LEU A 8 11.89 -37.28 50.18
CA LEU A 8 11.42 -35.91 49.97
C LEU A 8 11.32 -35.64 48.46
N SER A 9 10.08 -35.51 47.96
CA SER A 9 9.78 -35.02 46.60
C SER A 9 9.94 -33.49 46.63
N ILE A 10 10.97 -32.98 45.97
CA ILE A 10 11.14 -31.57 45.70
C ILE A 10 10.31 -31.27 44.45
N LEU A 11 9.13 -30.65 44.65
CA LEU A 11 8.31 -30.09 43.61
C LEU A 11 8.95 -28.75 43.21
N ALA A 12 9.73 -28.74 42.12
CA ALA A 12 10.22 -27.47 41.54
C ALA A 12 9.06 -26.76 40.88
N LEU A 13 8.54 -25.70 41.49
CA LEU A 13 7.68 -24.72 40.82
C LEU A 13 8.54 -23.97 39.80
N ALA A 14 8.38 -24.35 38.53
CA ALA A 14 8.82 -23.50 37.45
C ALA A 14 7.85 -22.30 37.39
N VAL A 15 8.20 -21.22 38.06
CA VAL A 15 7.60 -19.91 37.82
C VAL A 15 8.13 -19.46 36.48
N ALA A 16 7.32 -19.61 35.43
CA ALA A 16 7.57 -18.97 34.18
C ALA A 16 7.50 -17.45 34.40
N CYS A 17 8.65 -16.81 34.46
CA CYS A 17 8.75 -15.38 34.29
C CYS A 17 8.24 -15.06 32.88
N GLN A 18 6.94 -14.83 32.70
CA GLN A 18 6.43 -14.00 31.65
C GLN A 18 6.91 -12.57 31.98
N GLY A 19 8.07 -12.22 31.46
CA GLY A 19 8.48 -10.83 31.42
C GLY A 19 7.38 -10.09 30.65
N ASN A 20 6.78 -9.07 31.28
CA ASN A 20 5.97 -8.07 30.64
C ASN A 20 6.83 -7.46 29.51
N GLN A 21 6.78 -8.03 28.30
CA GLN A 21 7.16 -7.27 27.12
C GLN A 21 6.19 -6.09 27.09
N LYS A 22 6.73 -4.88 27.31
CA LYS A 22 5.94 -3.66 27.11
C LYS A 22 5.38 -3.76 25.71
N ASP A 23 4.06 -3.65 25.58
CA ASP A 23 3.41 -3.54 24.29
C ASP A 23 4.01 -2.33 23.55
N GLU A 24 4.83 -2.59 22.55
CA GLU A 24 5.57 -1.58 21.77
C GLU A 24 4.63 -0.52 21.18
N PHE A 25 3.40 -0.91 20.88
CA PHE A 25 2.38 -0.06 20.26
C PHE A 25 1.35 0.50 21.25
N ALA A 26 1.52 0.29 22.56
CA ALA A 26 0.54 0.71 23.56
C ALA A 26 0.13 2.18 23.42
N ALA A 27 1.09 3.07 23.17
CA ALA A 27 0.85 4.50 23.01
C ALA A 27 -0.03 4.84 21.79
N LEU A 28 0.00 4.04 20.73
CA LEU A 28 -0.81 4.26 19.53
C LEU A 28 -2.31 4.01 19.77
N TYR A 29 -2.64 3.23 20.78
CA TYR A 29 -4.03 2.95 21.16
C TYR A 29 -4.57 3.95 22.18
N GLU A 30 -3.73 4.81 22.75
CA GLU A 30 -4.19 5.82 23.71
C GLU A 30 -5.03 6.89 23.00
N GLY A 31 -6.23 7.14 23.52
CA GLY A 31 -7.15 8.12 22.94
C GLY A 31 -7.67 7.75 21.54
N LEU A 32 -7.59 6.49 21.15
CA LEU A 32 -8.15 6.01 19.88
C LEU A 32 -9.67 6.24 19.87
N PRO A 33 -10.24 6.89 18.83
CA PRO A 33 -11.65 7.27 18.81
C PRO A 33 -12.62 6.12 18.48
N PHE A 34 -12.10 4.91 18.28
CA PHE A 34 -12.87 3.69 18.01
C PHE A 34 -12.24 2.48 18.73
N ASP A 35 -13.04 1.45 18.93
CA ASP A 35 -12.56 0.21 19.50
C ASP A 35 -11.77 -0.59 18.44
N MET A 36 -10.54 -0.93 18.77
CA MET A 36 -9.67 -1.76 17.94
C MET A 36 -9.00 -2.82 18.80
N PRO A 37 -9.08 -4.11 18.42
CA PRO A 37 -8.28 -5.16 19.06
C PRO A 37 -6.79 -4.85 18.99
N ARG A 38 -6.01 -5.33 19.96
CA ARG A 38 -4.54 -5.29 19.85
C ARG A 38 -4.10 -6.15 18.69
N VAL A 39 -3.25 -5.60 17.82
CA VAL A 39 -2.68 -6.34 16.69
C VAL A 39 -1.77 -7.44 17.22
N GLU A 40 -1.97 -8.65 16.75
CA GLU A 40 -1.13 -9.79 17.11
C GLU A 40 0.13 -9.84 16.24
N LEU A 41 1.29 -9.92 16.88
CA LEU A 41 2.57 -10.09 16.19
C LEU A 41 2.82 -11.55 15.80
N PRO A 42 3.61 -11.80 14.72
CA PRO A 42 3.96 -13.15 14.31
C PRO A 42 4.71 -13.93 15.41
N SER A 43 4.35 -15.19 15.57
CA SER A 43 5.07 -16.13 16.42
C SER A 43 5.98 -17.01 15.58
N ILE A 44 7.26 -16.67 15.52
CA ILE A 44 8.27 -17.38 14.74
C ILE A 44 9.07 -18.31 15.65
N PRO A 45 9.20 -19.60 15.31
CA PRO A 45 10.03 -20.52 16.10
C PRO A 45 11.49 -20.09 16.16
N ASN A 46 12.11 -20.26 17.31
CA ASN A 46 13.51 -19.92 17.53
C ASN A 46 14.47 -20.92 16.86
N ARG A 47 14.45 -20.92 15.54
CA ARG A 47 15.31 -21.71 14.64
C ARG A 47 15.78 -20.80 13.53
N SER A 48 17.04 -20.93 13.11
CA SER A 48 17.61 -20.09 12.08
C SER A 48 18.44 -20.95 11.11
N VAL A 49 18.37 -20.59 9.84
CA VAL A 49 19.24 -21.12 8.77
C VAL A 49 19.79 -19.94 7.97
N VAL A 50 20.93 -20.13 7.32
CA VAL A 50 21.56 -19.09 6.52
C VAL A 50 21.46 -19.48 5.04
N LEU A 51 21.15 -18.54 4.17
CA LEU A 51 20.91 -18.81 2.73
C LEU A 51 22.13 -19.46 2.05
N THR A 52 23.34 -19.14 2.50
CA THR A 52 24.58 -19.76 1.99
C THR A 52 24.68 -21.27 2.23
N ASP A 53 24.02 -21.79 3.28
CA ASP A 53 24.00 -23.23 3.58
C ASP A 53 23.17 -24.02 2.55
N PHE A 54 22.36 -23.32 1.74
CA PHE A 54 21.55 -23.86 0.65
C PHE A 54 22.15 -23.59 -0.74
N GLY A 55 23.41 -23.22 -0.78
CA GLY A 55 24.12 -22.92 -2.04
C GLY A 55 23.89 -21.49 -2.56
N GLY A 56 23.29 -20.62 -1.76
CA GLY A 56 23.13 -19.22 -2.11
C GLY A 56 24.47 -18.48 -2.22
N VAL A 57 24.59 -17.61 -3.21
CA VAL A 57 25.80 -16.81 -3.50
C VAL A 57 25.42 -15.35 -3.70
N GLY A 58 25.91 -14.47 -2.82
CA GLY A 58 25.60 -13.04 -2.78
C GLY A 58 26.55 -12.18 -3.62
N ASP A 59 26.83 -12.58 -4.87
CA ASP A 59 27.79 -11.92 -5.77
C ASP A 59 27.14 -11.02 -6.84
N GLY A 60 25.80 -10.94 -6.85
CA GLY A 60 25.01 -10.18 -7.83
C GLY A 60 24.87 -10.86 -9.21
N VAL A 61 25.46 -12.04 -9.40
CA VAL A 61 25.48 -12.75 -10.68
C VAL A 61 24.74 -14.08 -10.59
N ALA A 62 25.02 -14.87 -9.57
CA ALA A 62 24.40 -16.18 -9.35
C ALA A 62 22.90 -16.07 -9.10
N MET A 63 22.12 -16.95 -9.73
CA MET A 63 20.68 -17.05 -9.48
C MET A 63 20.44 -17.84 -8.18
N ASN A 64 19.68 -17.28 -7.26
CA ASN A 64 19.45 -17.83 -5.92
C ASN A 64 18.02 -18.34 -5.70
N THR A 65 17.18 -18.40 -6.71
CA THR A 65 15.77 -18.82 -6.59
C THR A 65 15.62 -20.17 -5.92
N ASP A 66 16.41 -21.16 -6.35
CA ASP A 66 16.36 -22.51 -5.78
C ASP A 66 16.89 -22.55 -4.34
N ALA A 67 17.90 -21.73 -4.02
CA ALA A 67 18.44 -21.63 -2.66
C ALA A 67 17.39 -21.06 -1.68
N PHE A 68 16.67 -19.99 -2.08
CA PHE A 68 15.56 -19.44 -1.29
C PHE A 68 14.45 -20.47 -1.13
N ALA A 69 14.03 -21.14 -2.20
CA ALA A 69 12.97 -22.12 -2.16
C ALA A 69 13.33 -23.31 -1.24
N ALA A 70 14.56 -23.83 -1.34
CA ALA A 70 15.04 -24.93 -0.50
C ALA A 70 15.11 -24.55 0.97
N ALA A 71 15.64 -23.38 1.30
CA ALA A 71 15.75 -22.89 2.68
C ALA A 71 14.36 -22.71 3.33
N ILE A 72 13.43 -22.08 2.61
CA ILE A 72 12.05 -21.86 3.08
C ILE A 72 11.33 -23.22 3.25
N ALA A 73 11.50 -24.15 2.29
CA ALA A 73 10.90 -25.48 2.38
C ALA A 73 11.41 -26.27 3.59
N GLU A 74 12.72 -26.23 3.87
CA GLU A 74 13.31 -26.89 5.05
C GLU A 74 12.76 -26.31 6.35
N LEU A 75 12.71 -24.97 6.46
CA LEU A 75 12.14 -24.32 7.64
C LEU A 75 10.67 -24.68 7.82
N ALA A 76 9.87 -24.63 6.76
CA ALA A 76 8.45 -24.98 6.80
C ALA A 76 8.22 -26.44 7.24
N GLN A 77 9.00 -27.39 6.73
CA GLN A 77 8.95 -28.80 7.16
C GLN A 77 9.26 -28.99 8.65
N LYS A 78 10.09 -28.13 9.20
CA LYS A 78 10.46 -28.12 10.62
C LYS A 78 9.52 -27.29 11.49
N GLY A 79 8.44 -26.78 10.94
CA GLY A 79 7.43 -25.95 11.65
C GLY A 79 7.78 -24.47 11.74
N GLY A 80 8.65 -23.97 10.88
CA GLY A 80 8.99 -22.55 10.77
C GLY A 80 10.40 -22.16 11.28
N GLY A 81 10.70 -20.88 11.22
CA GLY A 81 11.97 -20.30 11.67
C GLY A 81 12.41 -19.11 10.84
N ARG A 82 13.63 -18.66 11.06
CA ARG A 82 14.25 -17.51 10.41
C ARG A 82 15.20 -17.95 9.29
N LEU A 83 14.97 -17.42 8.08
CA LEU A 83 15.94 -17.47 6.99
C LEU A 83 16.78 -16.20 7.03
N VAL A 84 18.08 -16.34 7.30
CA VAL A 84 19.02 -15.22 7.29
C VAL A 84 19.66 -15.08 5.91
N VAL A 85 19.55 -13.89 5.32
CA VAL A 85 20.23 -13.50 4.09
C VAL A 85 21.38 -12.57 4.49
N PRO A 86 22.64 -13.02 4.44
CA PRO A 86 23.79 -12.21 4.87
C PRO A 86 24.11 -11.08 3.89
N ALA A 87 25.01 -10.17 4.28
CA ALA A 87 25.51 -9.09 3.43
C ALA A 87 25.90 -9.58 2.03
N GLY A 88 25.56 -8.82 0.99
CA GLY A 88 25.81 -9.16 -0.41
C GLY A 88 24.72 -8.72 -1.37
N VAL A 89 24.89 -9.04 -2.65
CA VAL A 89 23.88 -8.78 -3.70
C VAL A 89 23.29 -10.11 -4.16
N TRP A 90 22.02 -10.31 -3.91
CA TRP A 90 21.31 -11.58 -4.09
C TRP A 90 20.34 -11.50 -5.26
N ARG A 91 20.79 -11.91 -6.45
CA ARG A 91 19.93 -12.01 -7.64
C ARG A 91 19.01 -13.22 -7.53
N THR A 92 17.70 -13.04 -7.71
CA THR A 92 16.72 -14.12 -7.56
C THR A 92 15.47 -13.91 -8.41
N GLY A 93 14.73 -14.98 -8.68
CA GLY A 93 13.31 -14.94 -9.08
C GLY A 93 12.38 -14.76 -7.87
N PRO A 94 11.09 -15.07 -8.02
CA PRO A 94 10.11 -14.90 -6.96
C PRO A 94 10.44 -15.69 -5.68
N ILE A 95 10.15 -15.09 -4.54
CA ILE A 95 10.26 -15.69 -3.20
C ILE A 95 8.84 -15.87 -2.64
N GLU A 96 8.43 -17.11 -2.37
CA GLU A 96 7.16 -17.42 -1.73
C GLU A 96 7.35 -17.74 -0.24
N LEU A 97 6.79 -16.92 0.64
CA LEU A 97 6.83 -17.16 2.08
C LEU A 97 5.74 -18.15 2.52
N LYS A 98 6.08 -18.99 3.49
CA LYS A 98 5.19 -19.95 4.13
C LYS A 98 4.92 -19.53 5.58
N SER A 99 3.92 -20.13 6.21
CA SER A 99 3.59 -19.85 7.62
C SER A 99 4.77 -20.09 8.55
N HIS A 100 4.86 -19.25 9.59
CA HIS A 100 5.92 -19.26 10.60
C HIS A 100 7.34 -18.98 10.06
N ILE A 101 7.45 -18.26 8.94
CA ILE A 101 8.74 -17.91 8.34
C ILE A 101 9.04 -16.41 8.54
N GLU A 102 10.23 -16.14 9.05
CA GLU A 102 10.87 -14.82 9.01
C GLU A 102 11.97 -14.80 7.96
N LEU A 103 11.85 -13.91 6.98
CA LEU A 103 12.91 -13.55 6.04
C LEU A 103 13.70 -12.38 6.62
N CYS A 104 14.85 -12.67 7.21
CA CYS A 104 15.72 -11.68 7.84
C CYS A 104 16.87 -11.33 6.89
N VAL A 105 16.78 -10.15 6.28
CA VAL A 105 17.76 -9.67 5.29
C VAL A 105 18.69 -8.67 5.96
N ASP A 106 19.99 -8.99 6.01
CA ASP A 106 21.01 -8.13 6.62
C ASP A 106 20.94 -6.71 6.02
N LYS A 107 21.18 -5.69 6.85
CA LYS A 107 21.15 -4.27 6.42
C LYS A 107 22.12 -3.95 5.28
N ASP A 108 23.17 -4.74 5.12
CA ASP A 108 24.17 -4.63 4.05
C ASP A 108 23.89 -5.62 2.90
N ALA A 109 22.66 -6.19 2.84
CA ALA A 109 22.21 -7.07 1.76
C ALA A 109 21.20 -6.38 0.85
N ILE A 110 21.31 -6.68 -0.45
CA ILE A 110 20.34 -6.26 -1.47
C ILE A 110 19.84 -7.53 -2.17
N ILE A 111 18.53 -7.74 -2.14
CA ILE A 111 17.86 -8.74 -2.97
C ILE A 111 17.41 -8.04 -4.26
N VAL A 112 17.92 -8.48 -5.40
CA VAL A 112 17.55 -7.96 -6.73
C VAL A 112 16.72 -8.99 -7.46
N PHE A 113 15.49 -8.64 -7.73
CA PHE A 113 14.59 -9.52 -8.49
C PHE A 113 14.94 -9.46 -9.97
N ASP A 114 15.19 -10.64 -10.54
CA ASP A 114 15.59 -10.76 -11.93
C ASP A 114 14.52 -10.23 -12.88
N PRO A 115 14.87 -9.42 -13.89
CA PRO A 115 13.91 -8.91 -14.85
C PRO A 115 13.46 -9.95 -15.92
N ASP A 116 14.00 -11.16 -15.91
CA ASP A 116 13.56 -12.23 -16.80
C ASP A 116 12.14 -12.65 -16.48
N GLN A 117 11.21 -12.28 -17.34
CA GLN A 117 9.78 -12.49 -17.14
C GLN A 117 9.40 -13.98 -17.12
N ASP A 118 10.20 -14.87 -17.68
CA ASP A 118 9.93 -16.31 -17.66
C ASP A 118 9.99 -16.90 -16.26
N LEU A 119 10.65 -16.23 -15.34
CA LEU A 119 10.68 -16.59 -13.93
C LEU A 119 9.34 -16.29 -13.18
N TYR A 120 8.43 -15.50 -13.80
CA TYR A 120 7.19 -15.06 -13.17
C TYR A 120 5.97 -15.66 -13.86
N PRO A 121 5.49 -16.84 -13.43
CA PRO A 121 4.28 -17.44 -14.00
C PRO A 121 3.07 -16.52 -13.81
N ILE A 122 2.14 -16.60 -14.77
CA ILE A 122 0.87 -15.88 -14.68
C ILE A 122 -0.07 -16.69 -13.80
N ILE A 123 -0.63 -16.04 -12.79
CA ILE A 123 -1.50 -16.62 -11.77
C ILE A 123 -2.81 -15.86 -11.64
N ASP A 124 -3.82 -16.49 -11.08
CA ASP A 124 -5.02 -15.82 -10.61
C ASP A 124 -4.69 -14.99 -9.37
N THR A 125 -5.02 -13.71 -9.41
CA THR A 125 -4.70 -12.74 -8.37
C THR A 125 -5.75 -11.64 -8.33
N ASN A 126 -5.49 -10.56 -7.61
CA ASN A 126 -6.31 -9.35 -7.63
C ASN A 126 -5.41 -8.15 -7.90
N PHE A 127 -5.90 -7.20 -8.67
CA PHE A 127 -5.22 -5.94 -8.94
C PHE A 127 -6.23 -4.84 -9.23
N GLU A 128 -6.01 -3.65 -8.71
CA GLU A 128 -6.96 -2.53 -8.77
C GLU A 128 -8.37 -2.95 -8.32
N GLY A 129 -8.45 -3.82 -7.30
CA GLY A 129 -9.69 -4.28 -6.70
C GLY A 129 -10.53 -5.25 -7.55
N LEU A 130 -9.96 -5.82 -8.62
CA LEU A 130 -10.60 -6.81 -9.51
C LEU A 130 -9.83 -8.11 -9.49
N ASP A 131 -10.54 -9.22 -9.58
CA ASP A 131 -9.94 -10.55 -9.79
C ASP A 131 -9.45 -10.64 -11.24
N VAL A 132 -8.15 -10.87 -11.41
CA VAL A 132 -7.44 -10.83 -12.68
C VAL A 132 -6.33 -11.87 -12.75
N ARG A 133 -5.78 -12.08 -13.94
CA ARG A 133 -4.57 -12.88 -14.16
C ARG A 133 -3.38 -11.96 -14.39
N ARG A 134 -2.31 -12.16 -13.62
CA ARG A 134 -1.07 -11.37 -13.71
C ARG A 134 0.15 -12.21 -13.32
N CYS A 135 1.34 -11.71 -13.62
CA CYS A 135 2.59 -12.31 -13.15
C CYS A 135 2.61 -12.40 -11.63
N VAL A 136 3.15 -13.51 -11.10
CA VAL A 136 3.37 -13.67 -9.66
C VAL A 136 4.27 -12.57 -9.13
N SER A 137 3.98 -12.09 -7.93
CA SER A 137 4.78 -11.04 -7.29
C SER A 137 6.15 -11.54 -6.87
N PRO A 138 7.20 -10.70 -7.01
CA PRO A 138 8.55 -11.02 -6.54
C PRO A 138 8.60 -11.52 -5.11
N ILE A 139 7.84 -10.92 -4.20
CA ILE A 139 7.63 -11.42 -2.84
C ILE A 139 6.15 -11.74 -2.69
N ASN A 140 5.83 -12.98 -2.35
CA ASN A 140 4.43 -13.37 -2.26
C ASN A 140 4.16 -14.36 -1.12
N ALA A 141 2.92 -14.34 -0.62
CA ALA A 141 2.36 -15.32 0.30
C ALA A 141 0.84 -15.36 0.12
N THR A 142 0.26 -16.55 0.22
CA THR A 142 -1.20 -16.71 0.16
C THR A 142 -1.67 -17.66 1.26
N GLY A 143 -2.60 -17.20 2.11
CA GLY A 143 -3.14 -17.97 3.22
C GLY A 143 -2.12 -18.33 4.30
N ALA A 144 -0.98 -17.65 4.33
CA ALA A 144 0.06 -17.86 5.34
C ALA A 144 -0.25 -17.06 6.62
N HIS A 145 0.29 -17.53 7.73
CA HIS A 145 0.19 -16.84 9.00
C HIS A 145 1.54 -16.84 9.73
N ASP A 146 1.73 -15.89 10.62
CA ASP A 146 2.99 -15.72 11.34
C ASP A 146 4.16 -15.58 10.37
N ILE A 147 4.13 -14.54 9.53
CA ILE A 147 5.19 -14.24 8.57
C ILE A 147 5.82 -12.89 8.85
N ALA A 148 7.13 -12.80 8.66
CA ALA A 148 7.86 -11.57 8.88
C ALA A 148 8.93 -11.32 7.81
N ILE A 149 9.18 -10.04 7.50
CA ILE A 149 10.34 -9.55 6.74
C ILE A 149 11.03 -8.52 7.60
N THR A 150 12.31 -8.74 7.93
CA THR A 150 13.07 -7.92 8.88
C THR A 150 14.55 -7.79 8.47
N GLY A 151 15.35 -7.08 9.27
CA GLY A 151 16.82 -7.10 9.20
C GLY A 151 17.46 -5.89 8.53
N GLY A 152 16.67 -5.01 7.90
CA GLY A 152 17.17 -3.75 7.36
C GLY A 152 17.68 -3.79 5.91
N GLY A 153 17.58 -4.94 5.23
CA GLY A 153 18.01 -5.10 3.85
C GLY A 153 17.11 -4.43 2.81
N ILE A 154 17.57 -4.44 1.57
CA ILE A 154 16.90 -3.80 0.43
C ILE A 154 16.32 -4.86 -0.49
N PHE A 155 15.08 -4.64 -0.93
CA PHE A 155 14.41 -5.41 -1.98
C PHE A 155 14.20 -4.52 -3.20
N ASP A 156 14.84 -4.85 -4.32
CA ASP A 156 14.76 -4.12 -5.59
C ASP A 156 13.99 -4.94 -6.63
N GLY A 157 12.87 -4.39 -7.09
CA GLY A 157 11.95 -5.08 -8.00
C GLY A 157 12.35 -5.02 -9.46
N SER A 158 13.46 -4.39 -9.84
CA SER A 158 13.91 -4.18 -11.24
C SER A 158 12.81 -3.63 -12.17
N GLY A 159 11.97 -2.75 -11.60
CA GLY A 159 10.74 -2.27 -12.24
C GLY A 159 10.95 -1.49 -13.53
N GLU A 160 12.16 -1.00 -13.79
CA GLU A 160 12.50 -0.31 -15.03
C GLU A 160 12.41 -1.21 -16.28
N TYR A 161 12.42 -2.54 -16.11
CA TYR A 161 12.21 -3.50 -17.19
C TYR A 161 10.75 -3.84 -17.45
N TRP A 162 9.87 -3.40 -16.55
CA TRP A 162 8.44 -3.71 -16.58
C TRP A 162 7.56 -2.51 -16.90
N ARG A 163 7.98 -1.28 -16.53
CA ARG A 163 7.12 -0.10 -16.56
C ARG A 163 7.21 0.66 -17.86
N GLU A 164 6.05 1.16 -18.32
CA GLU A 164 6.01 2.20 -19.33
C GLU A 164 6.63 3.51 -18.81
N VAL A 165 7.20 4.32 -19.71
CA VAL A 165 7.70 5.65 -19.39
C VAL A 165 7.11 6.70 -20.32
N LYS A 166 6.40 7.67 -19.76
CA LYS A 166 5.86 8.80 -20.50
C LYS A 166 6.94 9.84 -20.73
N ARG A 167 7.19 10.18 -22.00
CA ARG A 167 8.23 11.14 -22.42
C ARG A 167 8.20 12.44 -21.62
N ARG A 168 7.00 12.99 -21.37
CA ARG A 168 6.81 14.25 -20.62
C ARG A 168 7.23 14.20 -19.15
N LYS A 169 7.42 13.02 -18.57
CA LYS A 169 7.77 12.84 -17.14
C LYS A 169 9.29 12.70 -16.91
N VAL A 170 10.12 12.71 -17.94
CA VAL A 170 11.56 12.47 -17.84
C VAL A 170 12.34 13.52 -18.64
N SER A 171 13.59 13.77 -18.23
CA SER A 171 14.50 14.64 -18.96
C SER A 171 14.98 14.00 -20.26
N ASP A 172 15.61 14.80 -21.16
CA ASP A 172 16.19 14.29 -22.40
C ASP A 172 17.24 13.22 -22.16
N ASP A 173 18.11 13.41 -21.16
CA ASP A 173 19.16 12.44 -20.82
C ASP A 173 18.57 11.13 -20.30
N GLN A 174 17.54 11.20 -19.43
CA GLN A 174 16.82 10.03 -18.95
C GLN A 174 16.13 9.30 -20.10
N TRP A 175 15.46 10.03 -20.99
CA TRP A 175 14.83 9.46 -22.17
C TRP A 175 15.83 8.75 -23.07
N ASN A 176 16.93 9.39 -23.38
CA ASN A 176 18.00 8.80 -24.19
C ASN A 176 18.61 7.55 -23.54
N ALA A 177 18.70 7.51 -22.22
CA ALA A 177 19.14 6.32 -21.49
C ALA A 177 18.13 5.18 -21.58
N ILE A 178 16.84 5.48 -21.53
CA ILE A 178 15.74 4.50 -21.69
C ILE A 178 15.77 3.91 -23.10
N LEU A 179 15.93 4.72 -24.13
CA LEU A 179 15.99 4.26 -25.52
C LEU A 179 17.12 3.25 -25.78
N LYS A 180 18.23 3.33 -25.03
CA LYS A 180 19.35 2.38 -25.15
C LYS A 180 19.00 0.97 -24.65
N ARG A 181 17.91 0.81 -23.91
CA ARG A 181 17.42 -0.50 -23.45
C ARG A 181 16.68 -1.28 -24.53
N GLY A 182 16.42 -0.68 -25.68
CA GLY A 182 15.49 -1.24 -26.68
C GLY A 182 14.06 -0.86 -26.36
N GLY A 183 13.14 -1.82 -26.44
CA GLY A 183 11.72 -1.60 -26.19
C GLY A 183 10.98 -1.09 -27.44
N TYR A 184 9.76 -0.56 -27.24
CA TYR A 184 8.85 -0.13 -28.30
C TYR A 184 8.35 1.29 -28.05
N ILE A 185 8.27 2.10 -29.12
CA ILE A 185 7.71 3.44 -29.10
C ILE A 185 6.68 3.55 -30.22
N PRO A 186 5.41 3.87 -29.91
CA PRO A 186 4.41 4.17 -30.93
C PRO A 186 4.79 5.38 -31.79
N GLU A 187 4.14 5.54 -32.96
CA GLU A 187 4.41 6.64 -33.91
C GLU A 187 4.29 8.04 -33.30
N ASP A 188 3.45 8.20 -32.26
CA ASP A 188 3.25 9.49 -31.59
C ASP A 188 4.46 9.92 -30.72
N GLY A 189 5.41 9.03 -30.47
CA GLY A 189 6.63 9.29 -29.70
C GLY A 189 6.45 9.63 -28.23
N LYS A 190 5.24 9.48 -27.68
CA LYS A 190 4.91 10.01 -26.32
C LYS A 190 5.22 9.07 -25.17
N THR A 191 5.30 7.78 -25.46
CA THR A 191 5.49 6.76 -24.42
C THR A 191 6.44 5.68 -24.91
N TRP A 192 7.40 5.31 -24.09
CA TRP A 192 8.23 4.12 -24.26
C TRP A 192 7.59 2.95 -23.51
N PHE A 193 7.53 1.79 -24.15
CA PHE A 193 7.07 0.54 -23.55
C PHE A 193 8.20 -0.49 -23.54
N PRO A 194 8.21 -1.43 -22.57
CA PRO A 194 9.18 -2.52 -22.55
C PRO A 194 9.21 -3.34 -23.84
N ASP A 195 8.03 -3.58 -24.44
CA ASP A 195 7.84 -4.31 -25.69
C ASP A 195 6.55 -3.88 -26.43
N GLU A 196 6.35 -4.42 -27.61
CA GLU A 196 5.18 -4.14 -28.45
C GLU A 196 3.90 -4.76 -27.88
N GLY A 197 4.01 -5.92 -27.22
CA GLY A 197 2.89 -6.61 -26.54
C GLY A 197 2.27 -5.73 -25.46
N TYR A 198 3.11 -5.07 -24.65
CA TYR A 198 2.64 -4.08 -23.67
C TYR A 198 1.86 -2.94 -24.33
N ALA A 199 2.42 -2.35 -25.39
CA ALA A 199 1.78 -1.24 -26.09
C ALA A 199 0.43 -1.64 -26.69
N LYS A 200 0.35 -2.83 -27.28
CA LYS A 200 -0.88 -3.44 -27.82
C LYS A 200 -1.94 -3.63 -26.73
N ALA A 201 -1.55 -4.25 -25.61
CA ALA A 201 -2.44 -4.46 -24.47
C ALA A 201 -2.94 -3.13 -23.89
N ARG A 202 -2.05 -2.15 -23.74
CA ARG A 202 -2.39 -0.81 -23.24
C ARG A 202 -3.40 -0.10 -24.12
N ALA A 203 -3.25 -0.20 -25.44
CA ALA A 203 -4.17 0.39 -26.40
C ALA A 203 -5.55 -0.30 -26.40
N THR A 204 -5.60 -1.61 -26.19
CA THR A 204 -6.83 -2.42 -26.22
C THR A 204 -7.57 -2.35 -24.87
N ALA A 205 -6.88 -2.60 -23.77
CA ALA A 205 -7.49 -2.67 -22.45
C ALA A 205 -7.73 -1.30 -21.80
N GLY A 206 -6.96 -0.29 -22.17
CA GLY A 206 -7.04 1.05 -21.58
C GLY A 206 -6.52 1.16 -20.14
N SER A 207 -6.62 0.11 -19.33
CA SER A 207 -6.16 0.04 -17.95
C SER A 207 -5.32 -1.22 -17.69
N LEU A 208 -4.67 -1.28 -16.53
CA LEU A 208 -3.82 -2.42 -16.16
C LEU A 208 -4.59 -3.65 -15.67
N ASN A 209 -5.85 -3.51 -15.33
CA ASN A 209 -6.73 -4.60 -14.94
C ASN A 209 -7.30 -5.31 -16.18
N TYR A 210 -6.41 -5.90 -16.94
CA TYR A 210 -6.68 -6.59 -18.18
C TYR A 210 -7.60 -7.80 -17.99
N GLN A 211 -8.62 -7.89 -18.85
CA GLN A 211 -9.56 -9.02 -18.91
C GLN A 211 -10.00 -9.34 -20.38
N ASP A 212 -9.28 -8.86 -21.38
CA ASP A 212 -9.64 -9.14 -22.78
C ASP A 212 -9.11 -10.50 -23.23
N PRO A 213 -9.97 -11.51 -23.41
CA PRO A 213 -9.55 -12.86 -23.78
C PRO A 213 -9.01 -12.99 -25.21
N SER A 214 -9.09 -11.91 -26.01
CA SER A 214 -8.57 -11.89 -27.39
C SER A 214 -7.05 -11.73 -27.47
N LEU A 215 -6.40 -11.33 -26.38
CA LEU A 215 -4.94 -11.13 -26.31
C LEU A 215 -4.26 -12.35 -25.67
N ASP A 216 -3.16 -12.81 -26.25
CA ASP A 216 -2.34 -13.87 -25.66
C ASP A 216 -1.61 -13.33 -24.43
N GLU A 217 -1.86 -13.93 -23.26
CA GLU A 217 -1.22 -13.55 -22.00
C GLU A 217 0.31 -13.59 -22.06
N GLN A 218 0.90 -14.51 -22.84
CA GLN A 218 2.35 -14.60 -22.97
C GLN A 218 2.91 -13.46 -23.83
N GLU A 219 2.19 -13.03 -24.86
CA GLU A 219 2.59 -11.88 -25.68
C GLU A 219 2.53 -10.55 -24.91
N ILE A 220 1.65 -10.43 -23.92
CA ILE A 220 1.44 -9.22 -23.14
C ILE A 220 1.98 -9.30 -21.72
N LYS A 221 2.90 -10.23 -21.44
CA LYS A 221 3.35 -10.56 -20.09
C LYS A 221 3.92 -9.36 -19.33
N THR A 222 4.65 -8.46 -20.00
CA THR A 222 5.14 -7.20 -19.43
C THR A 222 4.02 -6.24 -19.00
N PHE A 223 2.90 -6.23 -19.72
CA PHE A 223 1.71 -5.48 -19.31
C PHE A 223 1.05 -6.07 -18.06
N LEU A 224 1.14 -7.39 -17.89
CA LEU A 224 0.68 -8.10 -16.69
C LEU A 224 1.69 -8.02 -15.53
N ARG A 225 2.46 -6.95 -15.48
CA ARG A 225 3.50 -6.67 -14.48
C ARG A 225 2.99 -6.81 -13.05
N PRO A 226 3.74 -7.48 -12.15
CA PRO A 226 3.32 -7.74 -10.79
C PRO A 226 3.51 -6.51 -9.87
N VAL A 227 2.90 -6.53 -8.69
CA VAL A 227 3.32 -5.70 -7.55
C VAL A 227 4.58 -6.31 -6.93
N LEU A 228 5.42 -5.53 -6.23
CA LEU A 228 6.66 -6.07 -5.64
C LEU A 228 6.36 -7.09 -4.54
N LEU A 229 5.47 -6.74 -3.61
CA LEU A 229 5.05 -7.62 -2.52
C LEU A 229 3.53 -7.81 -2.55
N SER A 230 3.07 -9.04 -2.65
CA SER A 230 1.66 -9.40 -2.54
C SER A 230 1.44 -10.45 -1.44
N PHE A 231 0.81 -10.04 -0.34
CA PHE A 231 0.36 -10.95 0.71
C PHE A 231 -1.16 -11.03 0.68
N ARG A 232 -1.71 -12.22 0.44
CA ARG A 232 -3.16 -12.43 0.29
C ARG A 232 -3.72 -13.38 1.34
N ASN A 233 -4.78 -12.96 2.04
CA ASN A 233 -5.41 -13.75 3.10
C ASN A 233 -4.40 -14.22 4.16
N CYS A 234 -3.42 -13.37 4.52
CA CYS A 234 -2.41 -13.68 5.53
C CYS A 234 -2.80 -13.09 6.89
N GLU A 235 -2.34 -13.73 7.97
CA GLU A 235 -2.60 -13.29 9.34
C GLU A 235 -1.29 -13.16 10.12
N ARG A 236 -1.21 -12.18 11.02
CA ARG A 236 -0.04 -11.86 11.84
C ARG A 236 1.20 -11.67 10.97
N VAL A 237 1.23 -10.51 10.31
CA VAL A 237 2.26 -10.13 9.35
C VAL A 237 3.11 -9.01 9.95
N LEU A 238 4.42 -9.10 9.82
CA LEU A 238 5.37 -8.04 10.21
C LEU A 238 6.28 -7.68 9.04
N LEU A 239 6.28 -6.39 8.65
CA LEU A 239 7.30 -5.79 7.79
C LEU A 239 8.05 -4.74 8.61
N LYS A 240 9.35 -4.93 8.85
CA LYS A 240 10.11 -4.04 9.73
C LYS A 240 11.52 -3.74 9.23
N ASP A 241 11.90 -2.46 9.34
CA ASP A 241 13.24 -1.90 9.08
C ASP A 241 13.75 -1.98 7.62
N CYS A 242 13.06 -2.67 6.72
CA CYS A 242 13.51 -2.95 5.36
C CYS A 242 13.19 -1.83 4.36
N THR A 243 13.95 -1.79 3.26
CA THR A 243 13.67 -0.93 2.11
C THR A 243 13.06 -1.75 0.97
N PHE A 244 11.94 -1.28 0.42
CA PHE A 244 11.29 -1.83 -0.76
C PHE A 244 11.31 -0.79 -1.87
N GLN A 245 11.91 -1.13 -3.01
CA GLN A 245 12.10 -0.13 -4.05
C GLN A 245 11.94 -0.66 -5.47
N ASN A 246 11.73 0.29 -6.39
CA ASN A 246 11.79 0.04 -7.83
C ASN A 246 10.86 -1.08 -8.29
N SER A 247 9.62 -1.05 -7.79
CA SER A 247 8.59 -2.04 -8.12
C SER A 247 8.18 -2.02 -9.59
N PRO A 248 7.82 -3.15 -10.17
CA PRO A 248 7.18 -3.19 -11.50
C PRO A 248 5.87 -2.41 -11.60
N CYS A 249 5.07 -2.38 -10.51
CA CYS A 249 3.80 -1.68 -10.39
C CYS A 249 3.67 -1.07 -8.99
N TRP A 250 2.55 -1.25 -8.27
CA TRP A 250 2.44 -0.95 -6.84
C TRP A 250 3.55 -1.62 -6.06
N ASN A 251 4.00 -1.01 -4.97
CA ASN A 251 5.11 -1.59 -4.22
C ASN A 251 4.61 -2.69 -3.27
N LEU A 252 3.87 -2.32 -2.23
CA LEU A 252 3.37 -3.25 -1.20
C LEU A 252 1.85 -3.38 -1.30
N HIS A 253 1.36 -4.62 -1.41
CA HIS A 253 -0.07 -4.93 -1.50
C HIS A 253 -0.48 -6.04 -0.54
N PRO A 254 -0.68 -5.73 0.77
CA PRO A 254 -1.42 -6.61 1.65
C PRO A 254 -2.91 -6.58 1.27
N LEU A 255 -3.45 -7.76 0.93
CA LEU A 255 -4.84 -7.94 0.48
C LEU A 255 -5.54 -8.97 1.35
N TYR A 256 -6.69 -8.59 1.93
CA TYR A 256 -7.48 -9.45 2.83
C TYR A 256 -6.68 -9.98 4.02
N CYS A 257 -5.66 -9.24 4.46
CA CYS A 257 -4.82 -9.63 5.59
C CYS A 257 -5.41 -9.15 6.93
N LYS A 258 -5.02 -9.83 7.99
CA LYS A 258 -5.42 -9.49 9.36
C LYS A 258 -4.22 -9.45 10.28
N ASP A 259 -4.25 -8.53 11.24
CA ASP A 259 -3.16 -8.32 12.21
C ASP A 259 -1.82 -8.07 11.49
N VAL A 260 -1.71 -6.88 10.87
CA VAL A 260 -0.56 -6.47 10.06
C VAL A 260 0.17 -5.34 10.73
N VAL A 261 1.46 -5.51 10.96
CA VAL A 261 2.36 -4.46 11.45
C VAL A 261 3.39 -4.12 10.38
N ILE A 262 3.46 -2.83 10.05
CA ILE A 262 4.42 -2.26 9.10
C ILE A 262 5.13 -1.13 9.84
N GLN A 263 6.42 -1.33 10.14
CA GLN A 263 7.17 -0.45 11.02
C GLN A 263 8.54 -0.10 10.45
N ASP A 264 8.86 1.20 10.48
CA ASP A 264 10.19 1.73 10.14
C ASP A 264 10.71 1.28 8.76
N ILE A 265 9.80 1.08 7.80
CA ILE A 265 10.17 0.72 6.41
C ILE A 265 10.41 1.97 5.55
N ILE A 266 11.17 1.75 4.47
CA ILE A 266 11.40 2.75 3.44
C ILE A 266 10.83 2.21 2.12
N VAL A 267 9.96 2.98 1.47
CA VAL A 267 9.37 2.62 0.18
C VAL A 267 9.74 3.66 -0.87
N ARG A 268 10.33 3.22 -1.99
CA ARG A 268 10.79 4.10 -3.05
C ARG A 268 10.41 3.59 -4.44
N ASN A 269 9.83 4.48 -5.23
CA ASN A 269 9.67 4.30 -6.67
C ASN A 269 10.07 5.59 -7.39
N PRO A 270 10.59 5.54 -8.61
CA PRO A 270 10.85 6.76 -9.37
C PRO A 270 9.58 7.61 -9.49
N HIS A 271 9.68 8.93 -9.34
CA HIS A 271 8.55 9.87 -9.43
C HIS A 271 7.77 9.78 -10.74
N PHE A 272 8.39 9.29 -11.80
CA PHE A 272 7.77 9.10 -13.11
C PHE A 272 7.10 7.72 -13.28
N SER A 273 7.20 6.83 -12.30
CA SER A 273 6.62 5.48 -12.39
C SER A 273 5.09 5.54 -12.43
N THR A 274 4.52 4.99 -13.49
CA THR A 274 3.06 4.85 -13.62
C THR A 274 2.58 3.71 -12.71
N ASN A 275 1.56 3.97 -11.88
CA ASN A 275 1.08 3.07 -10.83
C ASN A 275 2.22 2.63 -9.89
N GLY A 276 3.10 3.57 -9.57
CA GLY A 276 4.21 3.34 -8.65
C GLY A 276 3.83 3.67 -7.22
N ASP A 277 2.66 3.20 -6.77
CA ASP A 277 2.10 3.39 -5.44
C ASP A 277 3.05 2.84 -4.36
N GLY A 278 3.00 3.40 -3.16
CA GLY A 278 3.85 2.98 -2.06
C GLY A 278 3.32 1.74 -1.36
N ILE A 279 2.16 1.87 -0.76
CA ILE A 279 1.46 0.75 -0.14
C ILE A 279 -0.04 0.88 -0.38
N ASP A 280 -0.64 -0.21 -0.82
CA ASP A 280 -2.08 -0.37 -0.99
C ASP A 280 -2.61 -1.37 0.03
N ILE A 281 -3.12 -0.86 1.15
CA ILE A 281 -3.72 -1.68 2.21
C ILE A 281 -5.16 -1.98 1.76
N ASP A 282 -5.38 -3.19 1.23
CA ASP A 282 -6.61 -3.54 0.53
C ASP A 282 -7.43 -4.55 1.34
N ALA A 283 -8.62 -4.12 1.79
CA ALA A 283 -9.57 -4.93 2.56
C ALA A 283 -8.92 -5.68 3.75
N CYS A 284 -7.97 -5.03 4.41
CA CYS A 284 -7.27 -5.55 5.59
C CYS A 284 -7.96 -5.14 6.89
N GLU A 285 -7.70 -5.88 7.95
CA GLU A 285 -8.26 -5.65 9.29
C GLU A 285 -7.16 -5.65 10.35
N ASN A 286 -7.23 -4.70 11.29
CA ASN A 286 -6.28 -4.51 12.39
C ASN A 286 -4.85 -4.27 11.85
N VAL A 287 -4.59 -3.07 11.38
CA VAL A 287 -3.30 -2.70 10.75
C VAL A 287 -2.64 -1.57 11.54
N ILE A 288 -1.36 -1.70 11.80
CA ILE A 288 -0.49 -0.62 12.27
C ILE A 288 0.56 -0.35 11.19
N LEU A 289 0.60 0.90 10.69
CA LEU A 289 1.67 1.42 9.84
C LEU A 289 2.30 2.59 10.59
N THR A 290 3.57 2.47 10.97
CA THR A 290 4.22 3.51 11.76
C THR A 290 5.68 3.72 11.40
N GLY A 291 6.20 4.95 11.65
CA GLY A 291 7.62 5.30 11.52
C GLY A 291 8.19 5.21 10.09
N SER A 292 7.35 5.01 9.10
CA SER A 292 7.75 4.64 7.74
C SER A 292 7.87 5.84 6.80
N SER A 293 8.68 5.70 5.74
CA SER A 293 8.85 6.77 4.76
C SER A 293 8.59 6.30 3.33
N PHE A 294 7.97 7.20 2.53
CA PHE A 294 7.55 6.94 1.17
C PHE A 294 8.05 8.04 0.24
N ASP A 295 8.60 7.65 -0.92
CA ASP A 295 8.99 8.53 -2.01
C ASP A 295 8.65 7.82 -3.33
N VAL A 296 7.50 8.16 -3.93
CA VAL A 296 6.85 7.30 -4.93
C VAL A 296 6.30 8.10 -6.11
N GLY A 297 5.83 7.41 -7.13
CA GLY A 297 5.34 8.02 -8.37
C GLY A 297 3.82 8.05 -8.53
N ASP A 298 3.08 7.49 -7.57
CA ASP A 298 1.61 7.50 -7.50
C ASP A 298 1.17 7.64 -6.03
N ASP A 299 0.01 7.12 -5.60
CA ASP A 299 -0.47 7.27 -4.22
C ASP A 299 0.50 6.64 -3.20
N ALA A 300 0.88 7.35 -2.14
CA ALA A 300 1.92 6.87 -1.22
C ALA A 300 1.40 5.86 -0.20
N ILE A 301 0.39 6.24 0.58
CA ILE A 301 -0.30 5.38 1.54
C ILE A 301 -1.77 5.32 1.12
N CYS A 302 -2.17 4.23 0.49
CA CYS A 302 -3.49 4.08 -0.10
C CYS A 302 -4.31 2.99 0.59
N ILE A 303 -5.56 3.32 0.91
CA ILE A 303 -6.52 2.41 1.53
C ILE A 303 -7.55 2.01 0.49
N LYS A 304 -7.70 0.70 0.30
CA LYS A 304 -8.59 0.11 -0.69
C LYS A 304 -9.47 -0.99 -0.08
N SER A 305 -10.55 -1.35 -0.77
CA SER A 305 -11.42 -2.48 -0.40
C SER A 305 -12.20 -3.00 -1.61
N GLY A 306 -11.47 -3.26 -2.71
CA GLY A 306 -12.04 -3.80 -3.93
C GLY A 306 -12.79 -2.77 -4.78
N LYS A 307 -13.13 -3.17 -6.00
CA LYS A 307 -13.69 -2.32 -7.06
C LYS A 307 -15.02 -2.83 -7.56
N ASP A 308 -15.98 -1.91 -7.72
CA ASP A 308 -17.26 -2.15 -8.36
C ASP A 308 -18.02 -3.38 -7.80
N ALA A 309 -18.59 -4.20 -8.65
CA ALA A 309 -19.32 -5.40 -8.26
C ALA A 309 -18.42 -6.43 -7.54
N ASP A 310 -17.16 -6.60 -7.98
CA ASP A 310 -16.22 -7.54 -7.35
C ASP A 310 -15.99 -7.17 -5.89
N GLY A 311 -15.66 -5.90 -5.63
CA GLY A 311 -15.46 -5.40 -4.27
C GLY A 311 -16.70 -5.53 -3.40
N ARG A 312 -17.90 -5.21 -3.93
CA ARG A 312 -19.16 -5.38 -3.21
C ARG A 312 -19.49 -6.86 -2.94
N ASN A 313 -19.21 -7.74 -3.89
CA ASN A 313 -19.46 -9.18 -3.76
C ASN A 313 -18.54 -9.85 -2.74
N HIS A 314 -17.26 -9.47 -2.70
CA HIS A 314 -16.34 -9.92 -1.66
C HIS A 314 -16.75 -9.42 -0.28
N ALA A 315 -17.40 -8.26 -0.21
CA ALA A 315 -17.94 -7.63 1.01
C ALA A 315 -16.93 -7.55 2.17
N LYS A 316 -15.64 -7.42 1.84
CA LYS A 316 -14.55 -7.29 2.81
C LYS A 316 -14.18 -5.82 2.97
N LYS A 317 -14.33 -5.33 4.18
CA LYS A 317 -13.97 -3.96 4.52
C LYS A 317 -12.46 -3.84 4.80
N CYS A 318 -11.92 -2.65 4.55
CA CYS A 318 -10.67 -2.23 5.16
C CYS A 318 -10.98 -1.47 6.45
N ARG A 319 -10.57 -1.99 7.62
CA ARG A 319 -10.98 -1.43 8.90
C ARG A 319 -9.99 -1.60 10.03
N ASN A 320 -10.12 -0.73 11.04
CA ASN A 320 -9.30 -0.72 12.24
C ASN A 320 -7.83 -0.50 11.90
N LEU A 321 -7.49 0.70 11.40
CA LEU A 321 -6.14 1.04 11.00
C LEU A 321 -5.60 2.20 11.85
N ILE A 322 -4.35 2.08 12.26
CA ILE A 322 -3.56 3.16 12.84
C ILE A 322 -2.37 3.44 11.91
N ILE A 323 -2.31 4.65 11.37
CA ILE A 323 -1.21 5.13 10.53
C ILE A 323 -0.56 6.28 11.29
N ALA A 324 0.68 6.10 11.75
CA ALA A 324 1.31 7.04 12.65
C ALA A 324 2.75 7.37 12.24
N ASP A 325 3.15 8.62 12.46
CA ASP A 325 4.54 9.08 12.33
C ASP A 325 5.20 8.80 10.98
N CYS A 326 4.40 8.66 9.91
CA CYS A 326 4.89 8.42 8.56
C CYS A 326 5.29 9.73 7.85
N THR A 327 6.28 9.64 6.96
CA THR A 327 6.70 10.77 6.12
C THR A 327 6.58 10.39 4.65
N VAL A 328 5.90 11.23 3.86
CA VAL A 328 5.79 11.10 2.40
C VAL A 328 6.51 12.28 1.75
N TYR A 329 7.45 11.99 0.85
CA TYR A 329 8.24 13.02 0.16
C TYR A 329 7.68 13.36 -1.22
N HIS A 330 7.17 12.38 -1.98
CA HIS A 330 6.46 12.55 -3.25
C HIS A 330 5.35 11.50 -3.37
N GLY A 331 4.39 11.76 -4.22
CA GLY A 331 3.27 10.88 -4.51
C GLY A 331 2.07 11.67 -5.00
N HIS A 332 1.12 11.00 -5.67
CA HIS A 332 -0.14 11.63 -6.07
C HIS A 332 -1.05 11.94 -4.86
N GLY A 333 -0.81 11.30 -3.72
CA GLY A 333 -1.44 11.62 -2.46
C GLY A 333 -0.60 11.14 -1.28
N GLY A 334 -0.55 11.91 -0.19
CA GLY A 334 0.14 11.51 1.04
C GLY A 334 -0.58 10.36 1.73
N PHE A 335 -1.84 10.59 2.10
CA PHE A 335 -2.78 9.57 2.54
C PHE A 335 -4.01 9.58 1.62
N VAL A 336 -4.40 8.42 1.14
CA VAL A 336 -5.44 8.26 0.12
C VAL A 336 -6.45 7.19 0.53
N VAL A 337 -7.74 7.45 0.32
CA VAL A 337 -8.79 6.43 0.35
C VAL A 337 -9.41 6.32 -1.04
N GLY A 338 -9.37 5.13 -1.61
CA GLY A 338 -9.97 4.85 -2.91
C GLY A 338 -8.99 4.98 -4.10
N SER A 339 -9.54 5.03 -5.34
CA SER A 339 -10.97 4.95 -5.72
C SER A 339 -11.63 3.57 -5.52
N GLU A 340 -10.85 2.51 -5.35
CA GLU A 340 -11.30 1.14 -5.12
C GLU A 340 -11.65 0.99 -3.62
N MET A 341 -12.93 1.25 -3.26
CA MET A 341 -13.40 1.21 -1.86
C MET A 341 -14.78 0.53 -1.72
N SER A 342 -15.14 -0.31 -2.69
CA SER A 342 -16.49 -0.87 -2.84
C SER A 342 -16.91 -1.83 -1.73
N GLY A 343 -15.95 -2.47 -1.02
CA GLY A 343 -16.21 -3.29 0.16
C GLY A 343 -16.43 -2.46 1.44
N GLY A 344 -16.11 -1.17 1.41
CA GLY A 344 -16.21 -0.25 2.55
C GLY A 344 -14.90 -0.03 3.31
N VAL A 345 -14.77 1.17 3.88
CA VAL A 345 -13.61 1.60 4.67
C VAL A 345 -14.09 2.27 5.94
N GLU A 346 -13.59 1.84 7.10
CA GLU A 346 -14.04 2.41 8.39
C GLU A 346 -12.98 2.29 9.49
N ASN A 347 -13.08 3.14 10.52
CA ASN A 347 -12.23 3.12 11.70
C ASN A 347 -10.74 3.29 11.35
N ILE A 348 -10.35 4.44 10.84
CA ILE A 348 -8.97 4.76 10.52
C ILE A 348 -8.52 6.00 11.30
N ARG A 349 -7.38 5.92 11.97
CA ARG A 349 -6.68 7.08 12.52
C ARG A 349 -5.36 7.28 11.79
N VAL A 350 -5.15 8.51 11.27
CA VAL A 350 -3.90 8.98 10.69
C VAL A 350 -3.36 10.09 11.57
N THR A 351 -2.20 9.91 12.18
CA THR A 351 -1.68 10.85 13.16
C THR A 351 -0.17 11.06 13.05
N GLY A 352 0.33 12.27 13.36
CA GLY A 352 1.76 12.57 13.39
C GLY A 352 2.46 12.51 12.02
N CYS A 353 1.72 12.48 10.93
CA CYS A 353 2.27 12.27 9.59
C CYS A 353 2.73 13.58 8.93
N ARG A 354 3.69 13.48 8.02
CA ARG A 354 4.25 14.59 7.24
C ARG A 354 4.15 14.29 5.75
N PHE A 355 3.54 15.22 4.99
CA PHE A 355 3.44 15.12 3.53
C PHE A 355 4.15 16.31 2.91
N ILE A 356 5.19 16.07 2.12
CA ILE A 356 6.11 17.10 1.61
C ILE A 356 6.24 16.94 0.10
N GLY A 357 5.72 17.90 -0.68
CA GLY A 357 5.80 17.88 -2.14
C GLY A 357 4.91 16.84 -2.82
N THR A 358 3.88 16.32 -2.15
CA THR A 358 2.88 15.44 -2.77
C THR A 358 1.91 16.26 -3.63
N ASP A 359 1.32 15.66 -4.66
CA ASP A 359 0.30 16.35 -5.45
C ASP A 359 -0.91 16.74 -4.59
N VAL A 360 -1.31 15.87 -3.68
CA VAL A 360 -2.40 16.06 -2.71
C VAL A 360 -1.93 15.64 -1.31
N GLY A 361 -2.36 16.34 -0.27
CA GLY A 361 -2.08 15.93 1.11
C GLY A 361 -2.96 14.77 1.55
N LEU A 362 -4.24 15.04 1.80
CA LEU A 362 -5.26 14.06 2.19
C LEU A 362 -6.30 13.92 1.07
N ARG A 363 -6.42 12.73 0.52
CA ARG A 363 -7.18 12.47 -0.72
C ARG A 363 -8.25 11.40 -0.52
N PHE A 364 -9.52 11.77 -0.71
CA PHE A 364 -10.66 10.88 -0.63
C PHE A 364 -11.36 10.86 -1.99
N LYS A 365 -11.31 9.74 -2.71
CA LYS A 365 -11.76 9.65 -4.10
C LYS A 365 -12.63 8.42 -4.35
N SER A 366 -13.68 8.61 -5.13
CA SER A 366 -14.56 7.55 -5.61
C SER A 366 -15.29 7.98 -6.87
N ALA A 367 -16.14 7.13 -7.40
CA ALA A 367 -17.03 7.41 -8.51
C ALA A 367 -18.33 6.62 -8.38
N ARG A 368 -19.38 7.08 -9.06
CA ARG A 368 -20.58 6.25 -9.28
C ARG A 368 -20.17 4.91 -9.91
N GLY A 369 -20.85 3.84 -9.56
CA GLY A 369 -20.47 2.47 -9.93
C GLY A 369 -19.69 1.74 -8.84
N ARG A 370 -18.92 2.46 -8.00
CA ARG A 370 -18.15 1.87 -6.89
C ARG A 370 -19.06 1.33 -5.79
N GLY A 371 -20.05 2.11 -5.36
CA GLY A 371 -20.77 1.81 -4.13
C GLY A 371 -19.87 1.86 -2.90
N GLY A 372 -20.28 1.17 -1.83
CA GLY A 372 -19.50 1.09 -0.59
C GLY A 372 -19.61 2.34 0.29
N VAL A 373 -19.19 2.21 1.54
CA VAL A 373 -19.24 3.28 2.55
C VAL A 373 -17.85 3.56 3.08
N VAL A 374 -17.41 4.82 3.02
CA VAL A 374 -16.20 5.31 3.70
C VAL A 374 -16.61 6.19 4.85
N LYS A 375 -16.25 5.82 6.06
CA LYS A 375 -16.66 6.52 7.27
C LYS A 375 -15.70 6.33 8.44
N ASP A 376 -15.92 7.13 9.48
CA ASP A 376 -15.17 7.04 10.73
C ASP A 376 -13.66 7.14 10.47
N ILE A 377 -13.24 8.28 9.89
CA ILE A 377 -11.85 8.59 9.55
C ILE A 377 -11.38 9.80 10.36
N TRP A 378 -10.32 9.64 11.11
CA TRP A 378 -9.69 10.69 11.91
C TRP A 378 -8.28 10.98 11.40
N CYS A 379 -8.01 12.24 11.08
CA CYS A 379 -6.69 12.72 10.69
C CYS A 379 -6.27 13.82 11.67
N ASP A 380 -5.26 13.58 12.46
CA ASP A 380 -4.82 14.54 13.46
C ASP A 380 -3.28 14.74 13.44
N HIS A 381 -2.82 15.93 13.85
CA HIS A 381 -1.39 16.26 13.89
C HIS A 381 -0.68 16.01 12.54
N ILE A 382 -1.30 16.47 11.44
CA ILE A 382 -0.74 16.33 10.09
C ILE A 382 -0.03 17.59 9.68
N TYR A 383 1.20 17.46 9.25
CA TYR A 383 1.99 18.54 8.68
C TYR A 383 2.16 18.35 7.16
N MET A 384 1.77 19.37 6.39
CA MET A 384 1.88 19.38 4.93
C MET A 384 2.70 20.56 4.47
N LYS A 385 3.57 20.37 3.48
CA LYS A 385 4.39 21.42 2.92
C LYS A 385 4.55 21.24 1.42
N ASP A 386 4.45 22.37 0.69
CA ASP A 386 4.64 22.40 -0.77
C ASP A 386 3.74 21.38 -1.50
N ILE A 387 2.47 21.32 -1.10
CA ILE A 387 1.46 20.48 -1.74
C ILE A 387 1.12 21.09 -3.10
N VAL A 388 1.19 20.27 -4.16
CA VAL A 388 1.08 20.79 -5.53
C VAL A 388 -0.33 21.30 -5.85
N THR A 389 -1.38 20.59 -5.39
CA THR A 389 -2.76 20.93 -5.71
C THR A 389 -3.62 21.14 -4.46
N TYR A 390 -4.03 20.09 -3.77
CA TYR A 390 -5.02 20.18 -2.69
C TYR A 390 -4.42 19.76 -1.34
N GLY A 391 -4.62 20.59 -0.31
CA GLY A 391 -4.34 20.16 1.07
C GLY A 391 -5.24 19.00 1.47
N VAL A 392 -6.57 19.19 1.33
CA VAL A 392 -7.56 18.13 1.55
C VAL A 392 -8.54 18.10 0.38
N ILE A 393 -8.80 16.93 -0.21
CA ILE A 393 -9.78 16.78 -1.29
C ILE A 393 -10.72 15.59 -1.06
N PHE A 394 -12.01 15.85 -1.28
CA PHE A 394 -13.03 14.83 -1.55
C PHE A 394 -13.47 14.96 -3.00
N ASN A 395 -13.36 13.90 -3.79
CA ASN A 395 -13.80 13.89 -5.18
C ASN A 395 -14.53 12.59 -5.52
N LEU A 396 -15.86 12.66 -5.61
CA LEU A 396 -16.72 11.53 -5.96
C LEU A 396 -17.05 11.45 -7.48
N TYR A 397 -16.34 12.23 -8.30
CA TYR A 397 -16.36 12.20 -9.77
C TYR A 397 -15.03 11.70 -10.36
N TYR A 398 -14.30 10.86 -9.63
CA TYR A 398 -13.01 10.38 -10.07
C TYR A 398 -13.10 9.63 -11.39
N MET A 399 -12.28 10.02 -12.39
CA MET A 399 -12.33 9.52 -13.78
C MET A 399 -13.62 9.84 -14.55
N GLY A 400 -14.51 10.66 -13.98
CA GLY A 400 -15.73 11.13 -14.62
C GLY A 400 -15.72 12.63 -14.91
N VAL A 401 -16.79 13.14 -15.51
CA VAL A 401 -17.00 14.57 -15.67
C VAL A 401 -17.46 15.17 -14.35
N ALA A 402 -16.75 16.18 -13.85
CA ALA A 402 -17.13 16.85 -12.61
C ALA A 402 -18.47 17.59 -12.77
N ALA A 403 -19.28 17.62 -11.71
CA ALA A 403 -20.55 18.35 -11.70
C ALA A 403 -20.41 19.84 -12.05
N THR A 404 -19.29 20.45 -11.69
CA THR A 404 -18.93 21.83 -12.07
C THR A 404 -18.80 22.03 -13.59
N ASP A 405 -18.47 20.98 -14.33
CA ASP A 405 -18.35 21.03 -15.79
C ASP A 405 -19.69 20.64 -16.49
N MET A 406 -20.52 19.83 -15.83
CA MET A 406 -21.85 19.43 -16.33
C MET A 406 -22.89 20.54 -16.20
N SER A 407 -22.73 21.46 -15.24
CA SER A 407 -23.64 22.61 -15.09
C SER A 407 -23.66 23.55 -16.29
N LYS A 408 -22.68 23.44 -17.18
CA LYS A 408 -22.63 24.22 -18.44
C LYS A 408 -23.61 23.71 -19.48
N ASP A 409 -24.07 22.47 -19.38
CA ASP A 409 -25.01 21.84 -20.34
C ASP A 409 -26.45 21.74 -19.81
N GLY A 410 -26.77 22.32 -18.64
CA GLY A 410 -28.14 22.54 -18.14
C GLY A 410 -28.90 21.31 -17.67
N GLY A 411 -28.24 20.17 -17.45
CA GLY A 411 -28.85 18.95 -16.92
C GLY A 411 -28.68 18.81 -15.40
N SER A 412 -29.72 18.44 -14.66
CA SER A 412 -29.57 17.95 -13.29
C SER A 412 -28.99 16.54 -13.35
N ASP A 413 -27.79 16.37 -12.83
CA ASP A 413 -27.06 15.09 -12.84
C ASP A 413 -27.44 14.17 -11.66
N ILE A 414 -28.63 14.36 -11.09
CA ILE A 414 -29.11 13.53 -9.98
C ILE A 414 -29.45 12.13 -10.51
N GLN A 415 -28.77 11.13 -9.96
CA GLN A 415 -28.99 9.72 -10.28
C GLN A 415 -29.78 9.03 -9.14
N PRO A 416 -30.50 7.95 -9.42
CA PRO A 416 -31.07 7.11 -8.36
C PRO A 416 -29.96 6.61 -7.42
N VAL A 417 -30.24 6.60 -6.13
CA VAL A 417 -29.36 6.00 -5.11
C VAL A 417 -29.59 4.49 -5.06
N ASP A 418 -28.52 3.73 -5.26
CA ASP A 418 -28.53 2.27 -5.19
C ASP A 418 -27.21 1.73 -4.60
N GLU A 419 -26.97 0.42 -4.68
CA GLU A 419 -25.74 -0.23 -4.19
C GLU A 419 -24.47 0.20 -4.89
N THR A 420 -24.57 0.89 -6.03
CA THR A 420 -23.44 1.41 -6.80
C THR A 420 -23.07 2.84 -6.44
N THR A 421 -23.89 3.49 -5.59
CA THR A 421 -23.67 4.87 -5.16
C THR A 421 -22.71 4.90 -3.97
N PRO A 422 -21.50 5.52 -4.08
CA PRO A 422 -20.56 5.60 -2.97
C PRO A 422 -21.04 6.59 -1.91
N GLU A 423 -20.89 6.23 -0.64
CA GLU A 423 -21.21 7.06 0.51
C GLU A 423 -19.97 7.45 1.31
N PHE A 424 -19.75 8.76 1.52
CA PHE A 424 -18.65 9.31 2.32
C PHE A 424 -19.19 10.14 3.47
N ARG A 425 -18.88 9.76 4.72
CA ARG A 425 -19.36 10.47 5.92
C ARG A 425 -18.49 10.25 7.15
N ASP A 426 -18.65 11.12 8.13
CA ASP A 426 -18.02 11.03 9.44
C ASP A 426 -16.49 11.13 9.36
N PHE A 427 -15.98 12.30 8.92
CA PHE A 427 -14.56 12.62 8.79
C PHE A 427 -14.17 13.72 9.78
N TYR A 428 -13.07 13.52 10.49
CA TYR A 428 -12.61 14.41 11.54
C TYR A 428 -11.15 14.79 11.32
N PHE A 429 -10.92 16.09 11.10
CA PHE A 429 -9.59 16.66 10.86
C PHE A 429 -9.26 17.61 12.00
N SER A 430 -8.17 17.36 12.73
CA SER A 430 -7.73 18.26 13.79
C SER A 430 -6.22 18.49 13.75
N ASP A 431 -5.82 19.68 14.18
CA ASP A 431 -4.40 20.03 14.30
C ASP A 431 -3.62 19.82 12.97
N ILE A 432 -4.25 20.20 11.85
CA ILE A 432 -3.67 20.16 10.51
C ILE A 432 -2.91 21.47 10.25
N THR A 433 -1.66 21.35 9.82
CA THR A 433 -0.88 22.48 9.32
C THR A 433 -0.50 22.23 7.87
N CYS A 434 -0.98 23.08 6.96
CA CYS A 434 -0.63 23.04 5.54
C CYS A 434 0.11 24.33 5.16
N ALA A 435 1.40 24.23 4.88
CA ALA A 435 2.27 25.34 4.49
C ALA A 435 2.52 25.30 2.97
N GLY A 436 1.52 25.70 2.20
CA GLY A 436 1.54 25.78 0.73
C GLY A 436 0.73 24.68 0.06
N ALA A 437 -0.30 25.12 -0.68
CA ALA A 437 -1.09 24.31 -1.60
C ALA A 437 -1.71 25.24 -2.67
N GLU A 438 -2.18 24.70 -3.80
CA GLU A 438 -3.03 25.49 -4.69
C GLU A 438 -4.40 25.74 -4.05
N GLN A 439 -5.00 24.72 -3.44
CA GLN A 439 -6.30 24.77 -2.79
C GLN A 439 -6.22 24.21 -1.37
N ALA A 440 -6.74 24.95 -0.37
CA ALA A 440 -6.72 24.47 1.01
C ALA A 440 -7.60 23.24 1.22
N VAL A 441 -8.89 23.37 0.92
CA VAL A 441 -9.88 22.27 1.03
C VAL A 441 -10.83 22.32 -0.17
N PHE A 442 -11.05 21.16 -0.78
CA PHE A 442 -12.03 20.97 -1.84
C PHE A 442 -12.93 19.76 -1.54
N ILE A 443 -14.24 19.98 -1.51
CA ILE A 443 -15.23 18.91 -1.31
C ILE A 443 -16.18 18.88 -2.50
N ASN A 444 -16.20 17.77 -3.23
CA ASN A 444 -17.08 17.54 -4.36
C ASN A 444 -17.77 16.17 -4.23
N GLY A 445 -18.91 16.17 -3.52
CA GLY A 445 -19.78 15.02 -3.35
C GLY A 445 -20.66 14.77 -4.58
N LEU A 446 -21.61 13.86 -4.46
CA LEU A 446 -22.66 13.62 -5.46
C LEU A 446 -23.95 14.35 -5.05
N PRO A 447 -24.74 14.90 -5.99
CA PRO A 447 -26.00 15.59 -5.64
C PRO A 447 -27.00 14.64 -4.97
N GLU A 448 -27.03 13.36 -5.35
CA GLU A 448 -27.87 12.33 -4.74
C GLU A 448 -27.29 11.72 -3.46
N MET A 449 -25.97 11.83 -3.24
CA MET A 449 -25.26 11.31 -2.08
C MET A 449 -24.14 12.29 -1.68
N PRO A 450 -24.47 13.38 -0.98
CA PRO A 450 -23.48 14.36 -0.58
C PRO A 450 -22.48 13.80 0.43
N VAL A 451 -21.28 14.38 0.45
CA VAL A 451 -20.30 14.12 1.53
C VAL A 451 -20.86 14.72 2.82
N ARG A 452 -20.90 13.93 3.92
CA ARG A 452 -21.58 14.33 5.15
C ARG A 452 -20.71 14.28 6.39
N ASN A 453 -21.01 15.15 7.35
CA ASN A 453 -20.39 15.17 8.67
C ASN A 453 -18.88 15.27 8.58
N VAL A 454 -18.36 16.35 8.02
CA VAL A 454 -16.93 16.64 7.95
C VAL A 454 -16.60 17.76 8.92
N ALA A 455 -15.77 17.48 9.90
CA ALA A 455 -15.37 18.45 10.91
C ALA A 455 -13.88 18.78 10.81
N PHE A 456 -13.57 20.07 10.71
CA PHE A 456 -12.21 20.58 10.82
C PHE A 456 -12.09 21.36 12.13
N SER A 457 -11.02 21.13 12.88
CA SER A 457 -10.73 21.87 14.12
C SER A 457 -9.24 22.21 14.23
N ASN A 458 -8.94 23.34 14.93
CA ASN A 458 -7.58 23.74 15.29
C ASN A 458 -6.57 23.67 14.14
N SER A 459 -6.95 24.06 12.93
CA SER A 459 -6.16 23.81 11.74
C SER A 459 -5.76 25.11 11.03
N ASN A 460 -4.61 25.10 10.37
CA ASN A 460 -4.06 26.25 9.67
C ASN A 460 -3.60 25.88 8.26
N PHE A 461 -4.14 26.58 7.26
CA PHE A 461 -3.83 26.38 5.85
C PHE A 461 -3.30 27.66 5.22
N THR A 462 -2.18 27.55 4.51
CA THR A 462 -1.70 28.55 3.56
C THR A 462 -1.82 27.98 2.16
N ALA A 463 -2.63 28.60 1.29
CA ALA A 463 -2.91 28.12 -0.06
C ALA A 463 -3.30 29.28 -0.99
N ASP A 464 -3.17 29.10 -2.31
CA ASP A 464 -3.59 30.14 -3.26
C ASP A 464 -5.10 30.36 -3.23
N LYS A 465 -5.86 29.27 -3.03
CA LYS A 465 -7.33 29.27 -2.93
C LYS A 465 -7.76 28.74 -1.56
N GLY A 466 -8.90 29.24 -1.06
CA GLY A 466 -9.43 28.87 0.24
C GLY A 466 -10.18 27.53 0.25
N VAL A 467 -11.39 27.55 0.81
CA VAL A 467 -12.30 26.39 0.87
C VAL A 467 -13.32 26.47 -0.25
N GLU A 468 -13.54 25.38 -0.96
CA GLU A 468 -14.56 25.23 -1.99
C GLU A 468 -15.34 23.92 -1.75
N THR A 469 -16.67 24.01 -1.79
CA THR A 469 -17.52 22.85 -1.43
C THR A 469 -18.75 22.75 -2.36
N HIS A 470 -19.00 21.51 -2.85
CA HIS A 470 -20.15 21.15 -3.69
C HIS A 470 -20.75 19.83 -3.19
N TYR A 471 -22.08 19.76 -3.13
CA TYR A 471 -22.81 18.57 -2.71
C TYR A 471 -22.31 17.99 -1.37
N TYR A 472 -22.51 18.75 -0.32
CA TYR A 472 -22.12 18.41 1.05
C TYR A 472 -23.26 18.67 2.04
N GLU A 473 -23.19 18.00 3.20
CA GLU A 473 -24.05 18.24 4.34
C GLU A 473 -23.23 18.26 5.62
N ASN A 474 -23.51 19.20 6.53
CA ASN A 474 -22.87 19.30 7.84
C ASN A 474 -21.32 19.30 7.77
N VAL A 475 -20.75 20.31 7.11
CA VAL A 475 -19.31 20.59 7.12
C VAL A 475 -19.07 21.75 8.09
N THR A 476 -18.20 21.54 9.08
CA THR A 476 -17.94 22.50 10.16
C THR A 476 -16.46 22.87 10.25
N PHE A 477 -16.21 24.12 10.62
CA PHE A 477 -14.87 24.67 10.85
C PHE A 477 -14.82 25.33 12.23
N ASP A 478 -14.12 24.73 13.18
CA ASP A 478 -13.91 25.29 14.51
C ASP A 478 -12.44 25.64 14.71
N ASN A 479 -12.15 26.93 14.95
CA ASN A 479 -10.78 27.43 15.08
C ASN A 479 -9.89 27.05 13.88
N VAL A 480 -10.40 27.19 12.65
CA VAL A 480 -9.67 26.97 11.40
C VAL A 480 -9.28 28.28 10.77
N ILE A 481 -8.02 28.39 10.37
CA ILE A 481 -7.45 29.58 9.74
C ILE A 481 -7.01 29.22 8.32
N VAL A 482 -7.46 30.01 7.34
CA VAL A 482 -7.00 29.91 5.96
C VAL A 482 -6.45 31.25 5.53
N ASN A 483 -5.17 31.30 5.17
CA ASN A 483 -4.46 32.54 4.76
C ASN A 483 -4.60 33.67 5.80
N GLY A 484 -4.51 33.34 7.08
CA GLY A 484 -4.64 34.28 8.19
C GLY A 484 -6.08 34.71 8.53
N THR A 485 -7.07 34.21 7.81
CA THR A 485 -8.49 34.52 8.06
C THR A 485 -9.14 33.31 8.76
N LYS A 486 -9.81 33.54 9.87
CA LYS A 486 -10.59 32.52 10.60
C LYS A 486 -11.89 32.24 9.84
N LEU A 487 -12.22 30.96 9.63
CA LEU A 487 -13.48 30.50 9.05
C LEU A 487 -14.58 30.42 10.10
#